data_86c8acc5e9d384ffc31bbd5f5d105fbb
#
_entry.id   86c8acc5e9d384ffc31bbd5f5d105fbb
#
_cell.length_a   1.000
_cell.length_b   1.000
_cell.length_c   1.000
_cell.angle_alpha   90.00
_cell.angle_beta   90.00
_cell.angle_gamma   90.00
#
_symmetry.space_group_name_H-M   'P 1'
#
loop_
_entity.id
_entity.type
_entity.pdbx_description
1 polymer ?
#
loop_
_entity_poly.entity_id
_entity_poly.type
_entity_poly.pdbx_seq_one_letter_code
_entity_poly.pdbx_strand_id
1 'polypeptide(L)'
;EQRKAAGQTSDGRPKVLNLFAYTGGASLAARAAGAEVTHLDSVRQVVTWAHGNMDASGMDGIRWVVEDAMKFAKREAKRGNVYQGIILDPPAYGHGTDGEKWKLDECLFEMMKTVNAILAPENSFLVLNLYSNGFSPMMGETVVREAFGLQEPGFFSTEPTTADSVKAALRGGRVSAAAPRKCSDYELESGELALRDRFGKVLPLSIVVRLRR
;
A
#
# COMPACT_ATOMS: atom_id res chain seq x y z
N GLU A 1 -0.69 1.06 -32.22
CA GLU A 1 -1.43 0.67 -30.98
C GLU A 1 -0.68 1.24 -29.78
N GLN A 2 -1.18 2.39 -29.30
CA GLN A 2 -0.64 3.01 -28.08
C GLN A 2 -0.96 2.04 -26.91
N ARG A 3 0.09 1.51 -26.27
CA ARG A 3 -0.03 0.81 -24.99
C ARG A 3 -0.73 1.76 -24.02
N LYS A 4 -1.96 1.42 -23.60
CA LYS A 4 -2.62 2.10 -22.48
C LYS A 4 -1.62 2.13 -21.32
N ALA A 5 -1.36 3.31 -20.76
CA ALA A 5 -0.52 3.41 -19.58
C ALA A 5 -1.08 2.49 -18.49
N ALA A 6 -0.25 1.61 -17.94
CA ALA A 6 -0.69 0.65 -16.93
C ALA A 6 -1.33 1.37 -15.74
N GLY A 7 -2.52 0.93 -15.31
CA GLY A 7 -3.22 1.50 -14.16
C GLY A 7 -4.15 2.68 -14.47
N GLN A 8 -4.33 3.05 -15.73
CA GLN A 8 -5.29 4.08 -16.14
C GLN A 8 -6.57 3.48 -16.70
N THR A 9 -7.65 4.26 -16.65
CA THR A 9 -8.92 3.98 -17.32
C THR A 9 -8.81 4.24 -18.82
N SER A 10 -9.87 3.91 -19.56
CA SER A 10 -9.96 4.19 -21.01
C SER A 10 -9.95 5.68 -21.33
N ASP A 11 -10.36 6.53 -20.40
CA ASP A 11 -10.40 7.99 -20.49
C ASP A 11 -9.17 8.68 -19.84
N GLY A 12 -8.14 7.91 -19.46
CA GLY A 12 -6.87 8.42 -18.94
C GLY A 12 -6.85 8.76 -17.44
N ARG A 13 -7.95 8.53 -16.71
CA ARG A 13 -7.98 8.77 -15.26
C ARG A 13 -7.13 7.75 -14.50
N PRO A 14 -6.42 8.15 -13.43
CA PRO A 14 -5.69 7.21 -12.59
C PRO A 14 -6.64 6.31 -11.81
N LYS A 15 -6.34 5.00 -11.77
CA LYS A 15 -7.04 4.05 -10.90
C LYS A 15 -6.42 4.04 -9.52
N VAL A 16 -7.22 4.31 -8.50
CA VAL A 16 -6.80 4.28 -7.10
C VAL A 16 -7.55 3.20 -6.34
N LEU A 17 -6.81 2.33 -5.66
CA LEU A 17 -7.32 1.31 -4.76
C LEU A 17 -7.11 1.74 -3.32
N ASN A 18 -8.18 1.84 -2.54
CA ASN A 18 -8.11 2.08 -1.10
C ASN A 18 -8.49 0.80 -0.37
N LEU A 19 -7.54 0.20 0.34
CA LEU A 19 -7.66 -1.03 1.12
C LEU A 19 -7.79 -0.69 2.62
N PHE A 20 -8.64 -1.42 3.35
CA PHE A 20 -9.03 -1.12 4.72
C PHE A 20 -9.62 0.30 4.83
N ALA A 21 -10.51 0.60 3.89
CA ALA A 21 -10.85 1.97 3.54
C ALA A 21 -11.81 2.66 4.52
N TYR A 22 -12.31 1.92 5.52
CA TYR A 22 -13.16 2.39 6.62
C TYR A 22 -14.31 3.28 6.12
N THR A 23 -14.51 4.47 6.72
CA THR A 23 -15.60 5.40 6.37
C THR A 23 -15.35 6.24 5.11
N GLY A 24 -14.27 5.97 4.37
CA GLY A 24 -14.08 6.45 3.01
C GLY A 24 -13.36 7.78 2.85
N GLY A 25 -12.82 8.41 3.90
CA GLY A 25 -12.19 9.73 3.77
C GLY A 25 -11.12 9.79 2.69
N ALA A 26 -10.19 8.83 2.67
CA ALA A 26 -9.15 8.76 1.64
C ALA A 26 -9.72 8.45 0.24
N SER A 27 -10.78 7.64 0.15
CA SER A 27 -11.48 7.36 -1.11
C SER A 27 -12.13 8.62 -1.70
N LEU A 28 -12.78 9.42 -0.85
CA LEU A 28 -13.39 10.68 -1.25
C LEU A 28 -12.32 11.68 -1.72
N ALA A 29 -11.21 11.79 -1.00
CA ALA A 29 -10.11 12.67 -1.39
C ALA A 29 -9.52 12.27 -2.75
N ALA A 30 -9.27 10.99 -2.99
CA ALA A 30 -8.79 10.49 -4.27
C ALA A 30 -9.82 10.74 -5.40
N ARG A 31 -11.12 10.55 -5.12
CA ARG A 31 -12.19 10.82 -6.09
C ARG A 31 -12.30 12.29 -6.43
N ALA A 32 -12.22 13.19 -5.44
CA ALA A 32 -12.21 14.62 -5.62
C ALA A 32 -11.02 15.10 -6.48
N ALA A 33 -9.88 14.38 -6.40
CA ALA A 33 -8.71 14.61 -7.25
C ALA A 33 -8.85 14.05 -8.68
N GLY A 34 -10.02 13.49 -9.05
CA GLY A 34 -10.31 13.00 -10.40
C GLY A 34 -9.99 11.53 -10.65
N ALA A 35 -9.61 10.77 -9.63
CA ALA A 35 -9.31 9.35 -9.80
C ALA A 35 -10.57 8.48 -9.99
N GLU A 36 -10.42 7.34 -10.68
CA GLU A 36 -11.35 6.21 -10.59
C GLU A 36 -11.00 5.39 -9.35
N VAL A 37 -11.87 5.40 -8.34
CA VAL A 37 -11.57 4.85 -7.02
C VAL A 37 -12.29 3.53 -6.81
N THR A 38 -11.55 2.53 -6.34
CA THR A 38 -12.09 1.32 -5.72
C THR A 38 -11.89 1.40 -4.22
N HIS A 39 -12.99 1.44 -3.47
CA HIS A 39 -13.03 1.43 -2.01
C HIS A 39 -13.29 0.01 -1.54
N LEU A 40 -12.44 -0.54 -0.69
CA LEU A 40 -12.56 -1.89 -0.18
C LEU A 40 -12.42 -1.93 1.35
N ASP A 41 -13.40 -2.54 1.98
CA ASP A 41 -13.38 -2.91 3.39
C ASP A 41 -14.12 -4.23 3.60
N SER A 42 -13.75 -4.99 4.63
CA SER A 42 -14.39 -6.27 4.93
C SER A 42 -15.74 -6.10 5.66
N VAL A 43 -15.99 -4.94 6.25
CA VAL A 43 -17.18 -4.67 7.08
C VAL A 43 -18.26 -3.96 6.28
N ARG A 44 -19.31 -4.68 5.91
CA ARG A 44 -20.44 -4.15 5.11
C ARG A 44 -21.04 -2.86 5.66
N GLN A 45 -21.24 -2.77 6.97
CA GLN A 45 -21.83 -1.57 7.60
C GLN A 45 -20.96 -0.33 7.38
N VAL A 46 -19.64 -0.50 7.45
CA VAL A 46 -18.67 0.58 7.24
C VAL A 46 -18.67 1.03 5.79
N VAL A 47 -18.75 0.09 4.83
CA VAL A 47 -18.87 0.41 3.40
C VAL A 47 -20.19 1.15 3.12
N THR A 48 -21.29 0.75 3.76
CA THR A 48 -22.58 1.46 3.64
C THR A 48 -22.47 2.89 4.19
N TRP A 49 -21.77 3.07 5.32
CA TRP A 49 -21.51 4.40 5.87
C TRP A 49 -20.64 5.26 4.94
N ALA A 50 -19.58 4.67 4.39
CA ALA A 50 -18.71 5.36 3.44
C ALA A 50 -19.49 5.82 2.19
N HIS A 51 -20.45 5.01 1.71
CA HIS A 51 -21.35 5.41 0.62
C HIS A 51 -22.18 6.64 1.01
N GLY A 52 -22.80 6.63 2.20
CA GLY A 52 -23.54 7.80 2.70
C GLY A 52 -22.67 9.06 2.85
N ASN A 53 -21.39 8.92 3.22
CA ASN A 53 -20.45 10.02 3.26
C ASN A 53 -20.15 10.57 1.86
N MET A 54 -20.09 9.71 0.84
CA MET A 54 -19.95 10.14 -0.56
C MET A 54 -21.16 10.97 -0.99
N ASP A 55 -22.38 10.49 -0.72
CA ASP A 55 -23.62 11.19 -1.06
C ASP A 55 -23.70 12.56 -0.33
N ALA A 56 -23.38 12.59 0.96
CA ALA A 56 -23.34 13.82 1.76
C ALA A 56 -22.29 14.83 1.28
N SER A 57 -21.24 14.35 0.60
CA SER A 57 -20.19 15.17 -0.01
C SER A 57 -20.56 15.64 -1.42
N GLY A 58 -21.73 15.29 -1.95
CA GLY A 58 -22.15 15.62 -3.31
C GLY A 58 -21.30 14.95 -4.39
N MET A 59 -20.70 13.81 -4.09
CA MET A 59 -19.83 13.05 -5.00
C MET A 59 -20.52 11.80 -5.51
N ASP A 60 -19.94 11.21 -6.56
CA ASP A 60 -20.35 9.94 -7.17
C ASP A 60 -19.14 9.15 -7.70
N GLY A 61 -19.39 7.97 -8.27
CA GLY A 61 -18.42 7.25 -9.11
C GLY A 61 -17.33 6.53 -8.34
N ILE A 62 -17.56 6.13 -7.08
CA ILE A 62 -16.69 5.22 -6.33
C ILE A 62 -17.22 3.78 -6.46
N ARG A 63 -16.33 2.84 -6.78
CA ARG A 63 -16.62 1.41 -6.76
C ARG A 63 -16.49 0.85 -5.34
N TRP A 64 -17.59 0.37 -4.79
CA TRP A 64 -17.68 -0.20 -3.44
C TRP A 64 -17.47 -1.72 -3.46
N VAL A 65 -16.60 -2.23 -2.60
CA VAL A 65 -16.28 -3.65 -2.48
C VAL A 65 -16.29 -4.05 -1.01
N VAL A 66 -17.06 -5.10 -0.68
CA VAL A 66 -17.06 -5.72 0.65
C VAL A 66 -16.35 -7.05 0.53
N GLU A 67 -15.08 -7.10 0.91
CA GLU A 67 -14.24 -8.29 0.78
C GLU A 67 -12.99 -8.17 1.67
N ASP A 68 -12.34 -9.32 1.96
CA ASP A 68 -11.01 -9.35 2.58
C ASP A 68 -9.95 -8.70 1.66
N ALA A 69 -9.12 -7.82 2.23
CA ALA A 69 -8.15 -7.04 1.47
C ALA A 69 -7.05 -7.90 0.83
N MET A 70 -6.54 -8.90 1.54
CA MET A 70 -5.51 -9.80 1.02
C MET A 70 -6.06 -10.68 -0.11
N LYS A 71 -7.26 -11.21 0.07
CA LYS A 71 -7.96 -12.03 -0.93
C LYS A 71 -8.23 -11.24 -2.21
N PHE A 72 -8.71 -10.00 -2.07
CA PHE A 72 -8.93 -9.09 -3.19
C PHE A 72 -7.62 -8.80 -3.92
N ALA A 73 -6.58 -8.34 -3.22
CA ALA A 73 -5.31 -7.96 -3.81
C ALA A 73 -4.65 -9.14 -4.56
N LYS A 74 -4.65 -10.35 -3.97
CA LYS A 74 -4.16 -11.57 -4.64
C LYS A 74 -4.96 -11.91 -5.90
N ARG A 75 -6.26 -11.68 -5.89
CA ARG A 75 -7.11 -11.89 -7.07
C ARG A 75 -6.80 -10.88 -8.18
N GLU A 76 -6.60 -9.61 -7.82
CA GLU A 76 -6.21 -8.57 -8.78
C GLU A 76 -4.83 -8.85 -9.39
N ALA A 77 -3.87 -9.31 -8.59
CA ALA A 77 -2.55 -9.74 -9.07
C ALA A 77 -2.66 -10.91 -10.07
N LYS A 78 -3.49 -11.92 -9.77
CA LYS A 78 -3.77 -13.04 -10.69
C LYS A 78 -4.37 -12.59 -12.03
N ARG A 79 -5.17 -11.53 -12.01
CA ARG A 79 -5.82 -10.96 -13.20
C ARG A 79 -4.92 -10.02 -13.99
N GLY A 80 -3.74 -9.70 -13.46
CA GLY A 80 -2.84 -8.71 -14.06
C GLY A 80 -3.38 -7.28 -14.00
N ASN A 81 -4.34 -7.01 -13.11
CA ASN A 81 -4.84 -5.66 -12.89
C ASN A 81 -3.80 -4.84 -12.13
N VAL A 82 -3.65 -3.57 -12.52
CA VAL A 82 -2.74 -2.63 -11.87
C VAL A 82 -3.43 -1.31 -11.55
N TYR A 83 -2.93 -0.64 -10.52
CA TYR A 83 -3.43 0.63 -10.00
C TYR A 83 -2.30 1.66 -9.97
N GLN A 84 -2.58 2.91 -10.30
CA GLN A 84 -1.60 4.00 -10.18
C GLN A 84 -1.49 4.53 -8.75
N GLY A 85 -2.53 4.39 -7.96
CA GLY A 85 -2.48 4.73 -6.53
C GLY A 85 -2.99 3.57 -5.69
N ILE A 86 -2.27 3.26 -4.61
CA ILE A 86 -2.75 2.33 -3.59
C ILE A 86 -2.62 2.98 -2.23
N ILE A 87 -3.70 2.97 -1.47
CA ILE A 87 -3.76 3.51 -0.10
C ILE A 87 -4.10 2.34 0.82
N LEU A 88 -3.35 2.20 1.92
CA LEU A 88 -3.57 1.18 2.94
C LEU A 88 -3.57 1.80 4.33
N ASP A 89 -4.59 1.46 5.10
CA ASP A 89 -4.73 1.81 6.51
C ASP A 89 -5.09 0.56 7.34
N PRO A 90 -4.21 -0.47 7.35
CA PRO A 90 -4.52 -1.75 7.94
C PRO A 90 -4.65 -1.67 9.47
N PRO A 91 -5.66 -2.33 10.07
CA PRO A 91 -5.79 -2.42 11.53
C PRO A 91 -4.72 -3.35 12.12
N ALA A 92 -4.48 -3.22 13.44
CA ALA A 92 -3.64 -4.16 14.17
C ALA A 92 -4.16 -5.60 14.07
N TYR A 93 -5.48 -5.75 14.21
CA TYR A 93 -6.22 -7.01 14.15
C TYR A 93 -7.53 -6.83 13.40
N GLY A 94 -7.95 -7.87 12.69
CA GLY A 94 -9.22 -7.86 11.98
C GLY A 94 -9.66 -9.25 11.54
N HIS A 95 -10.86 -9.30 10.97
CA HIS A 95 -11.40 -10.51 10.34
C HIS A 95 -11.91 -10.12 8.95
N GLY A 96 -11.64 -10.98 7.98
CA GLY A 96 -12.23 -10.89 6.67
C GLY A 96 -13.70 -11.33 6.65
N THR A 97 -14.33 -11.24 5.49
CA THR A 97 -15.75 -11.56 5.28
C THR A 97 -16.09 -13.03 5.56
N ASP A 98 -15.15 -13.94 5.37
CA ASP A 98 -15.32 -15.39 5.51
C ASP A 98 -14.56 -15.94 6.74
N GLY A 99 -14.17 -15.04 7.69
CA GLY A 99 -13.47 -15.40 8.92
C GLY A 99 -11.95 -15.44 8.79
N GLU A 100 -11.39 -14.92 7.71
CA GLU A 100 -9.95 -14.76 7.55
C GLU A 100 -9.42 -13.91 8.71
N LYS A 101 -8.30 -14.35 9.29
CA LYS A 101 -7.64 -13.62 10.37
C LYS A 101 -6.60 -12.69 9.81
N TRP A 102 -6.71 -11.42 10.18
CA TRP A 102 -5.70 -10.40 9.93
C TRP A 102 -4.97 -10.08 11.22
N LYS A 103 -3.65 -10.18 11.20
CA LYS A 103 -2.75 -9.62 12.21
C LYS A 103 -1.67 -8.85 11.48
N LEU A 104 -1.48 -7.59 11.84
CA LEU A 104 -0.61 -6.68 11.12
C LEU A 104 0.84 -7.17 11.07
N ASP A 105 1.38 -7.62 12.19
CA ASP A 105 2.75 -8.13 12.34
C ASP A 105 3.02 -9.40 11.51
N GLU A 106 2.02 -10.24 11.34
CA GLU A 106 2.12 -11.49 10.56
C GLU A 106 1.86 -11.27 9.06
N CYS A 107 0.96 -10.34 8.72
CA CYS A 107 0.42 -10.22 7.36
C CYS A 107 0.98 -9.04 6.54
N LEU A 108 1.58 -8.02 7.18
CA LEU A 108 1.95 -6.77 6.52
C LEU A 108 2.95 -6.99 5.38
N PHE A 109 3.98 -7.80 5.60
CA PHE A 109 5.01 -8.03 4.58
C PHE A 109 4.45 -8.73 3.34
N GLU A 110 3.61 -9.75 3.52
CA GLU A 110 2.93 -10.45 2.43
C GLU A 110 1.97 -9.52 1.68
N MET A 111 1.26 -8.65 2.41
CA MET A 111 0.41 -7.63 1.82
C MET A 111 1.23 -6.67 0.96
N MET A 112 2.38 -6.18 1.46
CA MET A 112 3.24 -5.27 0.70
C MET A 112 3.80 -5.91 -0.57
N LYS A 113 4.20 -7.18 -0.55
CA LYS A 113 4.59 -7.92 -1.75
C LYS A 113 3.45 -8.02 -2.77
N THR A 114 2.24 -8.31 -2.27
CA THR A 114 1.05 -8.39 -3.14
C THR A 114 0.70 -7.02 -3.73
N VAL A 115 0.80 -5.95 -2.94
CA VAL A 115 0.61 -4.57 -3.37
C VAL A 115 1.64 -4.18 -4.43
N ASN A 116 2.91 -4.54 -4.26
CA ASN A 116 3.93 -4.29 -5.28
C ASN A 116 3.59 -4.93 -6.64
N ALA A 117 2.97 -6.12 -6.63
CA ALA A 117 2.55 -6.81 -7.85
C ALA A 117 1.39 -6.13 -8.59
N ILE A 118 0.56 -5.33 -7.90
CA ILE A 118 -0.59 -4.62 -8.46
C ILE A 118 -0.42 -3.10 -8.54
N LEU A 119 0.70 -2.54 -8.06
CA LEU A 119 1.04 -1.14 -8.25
C LEU A 119 1.68 -0.95 -9.63
N ALA A 120 1.22 0.03 -10.39
CA ALA A 120 1.77 0.34 -11.70
C ALA A 120 3.30 0.60 -11.61
N PRO A 121 4.09 0.15 -12.61
CA PRO A 121 5.55 0.24 -12.54
C PRO A 121 6.08 1.67 -12.61
N GLU A 122 5.31 2.58 -13.18
CA GLU A 122 5.67 3.98 -13.39
C GLU A 122 4.48 4.91 -13.11
N ASN A 123 4.76 6.18 -12.80
CA ASN A 123 3.76 7.20 -12.50
C ASN A 123 2.74 6.72 -11.46
N SER A 124 3.22 6.11 -10.39
CA SER A 124 2.39 5.49 -9.36
C SER A 124 2.79 5.89 -7.95
N PHE A 125 1.87 5.73 -7.03
CA PHE A 125 2.12 6.01 -5.62
C PHE A 125 1.52 4.96 -4.69
N LEU A 126 2.15 4.80 -3.54
CA LEU A 126 1.67 4.06 -2.39
C LEU A 126 1.60 4.99 -1.18
N VAL A 127 0.53 4.88 -0.40
CA VAL A 127 0.43 5.46 0.95
C VAL A 127 0.09 4.33 1.91
N LEU A 128 0.99 4.07 2.85
CA LEU A 128 0.79 3.11 3.94
C LEU A 128 0.69 3.90 5.24
N ASN A 129 -0.42 3.77 5.95
CA ASN A 129 -0.63 4.31 7.28
C ASN A 129 -0.57 3.18 8.32
N LEU A 130 0.19 3.37 9.41
CA LEU A 130 0.34 2.39 10.49
C LEU A 130 0.12 3.08 11.83
N TYR A 131 -0.90 2.65 12.57
CA TYR A 131 -1.25 3.24 13.88
C TYR A 131 -1.16 2.24 15.04
N SER A 132 -0.56 1.07 14.80
CA SER A 132 -0.38 0.04 15.82
C SER A 132 0.86 0.30 16.69
N ASN A 133 0.74 0.00 17.98
CA ASN A 133 1.87 0.06 18.91
C ASN A 133 3.01 -0.88 18.44
N GLY A 134 4.25 -0.41 18.60
CA GLY A 134 5.45 -1.20 18.27
C GLY A 134 6.00 -0.96 16.85
N PHE A 135 5.31 -0.20 16.01
CA PHE A 135 5.87 0.25 14.74
C PHE A 135 6.60 1.59 14.90
N SER A 136 7.64 1.80 14.11
CA SER A 136 8.31 3.09 13.94
C SER A 136 8.32 3.46 12.44
N PRO A 137 8.53 4.73 12.07
CA PRO A 137 8.68 5.13 10.68
C PRO A 137 9.74 4.29 9.95
N MET A 138 10.87 4.03 10.60
CA MET A 138 11.96 3.19 10.08
C MET A 138 11.50 1.75 9.79
N MET A 139 10.73 1.13 10.70
CA MET A 139 10.19 -0.22 10.46
C MET A 139 9.22 -0.24 9.27
N GLY A 140 8.31 0.74 9.20
CA GLY A 140 7.38 0.86 8.08
C GLY A 140 8.11 1.03 6.74
N GLU A 141 9.14 1.88 6.72
CA GLU A 141 9.99 2.09 5.55
C GLU A 141 10.73 0.81 5.16
N THR A 142 11.35 0.11 6.12
CA THR A 142 12.08 -1.14 5.88
C THR A 142 11.17 -2.19 5.25
N VAL A 143 9.94 -2.36 5.77
CA VAL A 143 8.96 -3.31 5.21
C VAL A 143 8.63 -2.98 3.75
N VAL A 144 8.43 -1.70 3.42
CA VAL A 144 8.17 -1.27 2.04
C VAL A 144 9.41 -1.51 1.16
N ARG A 145 10.61 -1.12 1.61
CA ARG A 145 11.86 -1.33 0.86
C ARG A 145 12.06 -2.79 0.50
N GLU A 146 11.99 -3.67 1.49
CA GLU A 146 12.19 -5.11 1.30
C GLU A 146 11.12 -5.73 0.39
N ALA A 147 9.85 -5.41 0.61
CA ALA A 147 8.76 -5.95 -0.20
C ALA A 147 8.79 -5.49 -1.66
N PHE A 148 9.35 -4.30 -1.92
CA PHE A 148 9.44 -3.69 -3.24
C PHE A 148 10.80 -3.89 -3.91
N GLY A 149 11.78 -4.51 -3.22
CA GLY A 149 13.14 -4.71 -3.73
C GLY A 149 13.86 -3.39 -4.00
N LEU A 150 13.66 -2.37 -3.14
CA LEU A 150 14.30 -1.07 -3.28
C LEU A 150 15.66 -1.09 -2.59
N GLN A 151 16.69 -0.50 -3.24
CA GLN A 151 18.01 -0.40 -2.63
C GLN A 151 18.01 0.67 -1.52
N GLU A 152 18.74 0.42 -0.44
CA GLU A 152 19.01 1.47 0.53
C GLU A 152 19.92 2.55 -0.07
N PRO A 153 19.68 3.83 0.24
CA PRO A 153 20.67 4.87 -0.07
C PRO A 153 21.87 4.67 0.87
N GLY A 154 22.82 3.83 0.45
CA GLY A 154 24.22 3.83 0.87
C GLY A 154 24.61 3.79 2.35
N PHE A 155 23.76 3.37 3.31
CA PHE A 155 24.10 3.49 4.73
C PHE A 155 24.46 2.19 5.44
N PHE A 156 24.19 1.02 4.93
CA PHE A 156 24.75 -0.25 5.40
C PHE A 156 24.74 -1.29 4.26
N SER A 157 25.85 -1.46 3.59
CA SER A 157 26.15 -2.74 2.95
C SER A 157 26.59 -3.74 4.03
N THR A 158 25.67 -4.16 4.88
CA THR A 158 25.88 -5.38 5.62
C THR A 158 25.57 -6.51 4.66
N GLU A 159 26.57 -7.02 3.97
CA GLU A 159 26.52 -8.37 3.45
C GLU A 159 25.96 -9.27 4.55
N PRO A 160 24.86 -10.01 4.34
CA PRO A 160 24.35 -10.91 5.35
C PRO A 160 25.41 -12.02 5.58
N THR A 161 26.20 -11.85 6.62
CA THR A 161 27.19 -12.83 7.04
C THR A 161 26.49 -13.97 7.79
N THR A 162 25.59 -14.68 7.12
CA THR A 162 25.07 -15.94 7.62
C THR A 162 25.74 -17.08 6.89
N ALA A 163 26.12 -18.13 7.61
CA ALA A 163 26.77 -19.31 7.06
C ALA A 163 25.99 -19.94 5.88
N ASP A 164 24.69 -19.68 5.77
CA ASP A 164 23.83 -20.17 4.71
C ASP A 164 23.87 -19.32 3.44
N SER A 165 24.09 -18.01 3.52
CA SER A 165 24.32 -17.16 2.34
C SER A 165 25.68 -17.42 1.70
N VAL A 166 26.70 -17.76 2.48
CA VAL A 166 28.01 -18.19 1.99
C VAL A 166 27.87 -19.55 1.28
N LYS A 167 27.09 -20.50 1.81
CA LYS A 167 26.82 -21.79 1.14
C LYS A 167 26.00 -21.67 -0.13
N ALA A 168 25.05 -20.73 -0.21
CA ALA A 168 24.25 -20.48 -1.41
C ALA A 168 25.11 -19.85 -2.53
N ALA A 169 25.97 -18.90 -2.19
CA ALA A 169 26.91 -18.30 -3.13
C ALA A 169 27.91 -19.32 -3.71
N LEU A 170 28.36 -20.27 -2.88
CA LEU A 170 29.28 -21.33 -3.30
C LEU A 170 28.64 -22.42 -4.18
N ARG A 171 27.32 -22.56 -4.21
CA ARG A 171 26.60 -23.57 -5.00
C ARG A 171 26.13 -23.12 -6.38
N GLY A 172 26.45 -21.90 -6.83
CA GLY A 172 26.21 -21.45 -8.20
C GLY A 172 24.72 -21.38 -8.60
N GLY A 173 23.79 -21.39 -7.66
CA GLY A 173 22.35 -21.27 -7.92
C GLY A 173 22.01 -19.85 -8.34
N ARG A 174 21.71 -19.63 -9.63
CA ARG A 174 21.09 -18.38 -10.09
C ARG A 174 19.70 -18.27 -9.51
N VAL A 175 19.54 -17.52 -8.42
CA VAL A 175 18.26 -16.95 -8.03
C VAL A 175 18.03 -15.80 -9.00
N SER A 176 17.04 -15.91 -9.89
CA SER A 176 16.60 -14.80 -10.71
C SER A 176 15.86 -13.79 -9.82
N ALA A 177 16.62 -13.00 -9.08
CA ALA A 177 16.07 -11.79 -8.47
C ALA A 177 15.91 -10.76 -9.58
N ALA A 178 14.72 -10.17 -9.69
CA ALA A 178 14.55 -8.95 -10.50
C ALA A 178 15.63 -7.96 -10.10
N ALA A 179 16.30 -7.33 -11.09
CA ALA A 179 17.38 -6.39 -10.81
C ALA A 179 16.87 -5.31 -9.82
N PRO A 180 17.61 -5.02 -8.74
CA PRO A 180 17.20 -4.03 -7.76
C PRO A 180 17.03 -2.67 -8.45
N ARG A 181 15.93 -1.96 -8.14
CA ARG A 181 15.66 -0.65 -8.72
C ARG A 181 16.63 0.38 -8.14
N LYS A 182 17.20 1.22 -8.99
CA LYS A 182 18.11 2.28 -8.55
C LYS A 182 17.35 3.35 -7.76
N CYS A 183 18.00 3.99 -6.81
CA CYS A 183 17.44 5.07 -5.98
C CYS A 183 16.88 6.27 -6.80
N SER A 184 17.30 6.42 -8.06
CA SER A 184 16.80 7.44 -9.00
C SER A 184 15.39 7.16 -9.54
N ASP A 185 14.88 5.92 -9.36
CA ASP A 185 13.65 5.48 -10.01
C ASP A 185 12.44 5.54 -9.06
N TYR A 186 12.64 6.00 -7.83
CA TYR A 186 11.59 6.13 -6.83
C TYR A 186 11.93 7.16 -5.74
N GLU A 187 10.90 7.72 -5.13
CA GLU A 187 10.96 8.57 -3.95
C GLU A 187 10.23 7.86 -2.80
N LEU A 188 10.91 7.62 -1.68
CA LEU A 188 10.36 6.96 -0.50
C LEU A 188 10.55 7.87 0.71
N GLU A 189 9.45 8.22 1.36
CA GLU A 189 9.39 9.06 2.54
C GLU A 189 8.69 8.32 3.67
N SER A 190 9.19 8.46 4.88
CA SER A 190 8.53 7.97 6.09
C SER A 190 8.54 9.02 7.19
N GLY A 191 7.54 8.98 8.06
CA GLY A 191 7.44 9.92 9.17
C GLY A 191 6.23 9.66 10.04
N GLU A 192 6.08 10.51 11.06
CA GLU A 192 4.91 10.51 11.93
C GLU A 192 3.85 11.50 11.42
N LEU A 193 2.64 11.03 11.29
CA LEU A 193 1.48 11.90 11.12
C LEU A 193 1.06 12.40 12.50
N ALA A 194 1.04 13.71 12.67
CA ALA A 194 0.76 14.31 13.96
C ALA A 194 -0.21 15.50 13.85
N LEU A 195 -1.06 15.65 14.85
CA LEU A 195 -1.86 16.86 15.05
C LEU A 195 -1.13 17.83 15.96
N ARG A 196 -1.20 19.11 15.61
CA ARG A 196 -0.74 20.19 16.47
C ARG A 196 -1.94 20.86 17.12
N ASP A 197 -1.94 20.93 18.45
CA ASP A 197 -2.97 21.64 19.17
C ASP A 197 -2.81 23.17 19.08
N ARG A 198 -3.78 23.91 19.61
CA ARG A 198 -3.76 25.39 19.62
C ARG A 198 -2.62 25.99 20.47
N PHE A 199 -1.96 25.20 21.30
CA PHE A 199 -0.83 25.59 22.15
C PHE A 199 0.53 25.21 21.55
N GLY A 200 0.53 24.61 20.35
CA GLY A 200 1.73 24.19 19.65
C GLY A 200 2.25 22.80 20.06
N LYS A 201 1.56 22.07 20.96
CA LYS A 201 1.91 20.70 21.31
C LYS A 201 1.57 19.78 20.17
N VAL A 202 2.42 18.76 19.98
CA VAL A 202 2.29 17.77 18.90
C VAL A 202 1.78 16.47 19.50
N LEU A 203 0.68 15.96 18.94
CA LEU A 203 0.13 14.64 19.25
C LEU A 203 0.40 13.71 18.06
N PRO A 204 1.30 12.73 18.18
CA PRO A 204 1.49 11.73 17.14
C PRO A 204 0.25 10.84 17.04
N LEU A 205 -0.21 10.59 15.81
CA LEU A 205 -1.40 9.78 15.52
C LEU A 205 -1.05 8.44 14.90
N SER A 206 -0.16 8.47 13.93
CA SER A 206 0.21 7.28 13.14
C SER A 206 1.54 7.50 12.44
N ILE A 207 2.04 6.43 11.85
CA ILE A 207 3.20 6.44 10.96
C ILE A 207 2.68 6.42 9.54
N VAL A 208 3.28 7.22 8.68
CA VAL A 208 3.00 7.20 7.26
C VAL A 208 4.26 6.86 6.47
N VAL A 209 4.12 5.97 5.48
CA VAL A 209 5.15 5.69 4.48
C VAL A 209 4.55 6.00 3.11
N ARG A 210 5.24 6.81 2.32
CA ARG A 210 4.85 7.18 0.97
C ARG A 210 5.92 6.77 -0.02
N LEU A 211 5.51 6.06 -1.07
CA LEU A 211 6.35 5.70 -2.19
C LEU A 211 5.79 6.35 -3.46
N ARG A 212 6.66 6.94 -4.28
CA ARG A 212 6.37 7.38 -5.65
C ARG A 212 7.35 6.74 -6.62
N ARG A 213 6.87 6.46 -7.82
CA ARG A 213 7.65 5.93 -8.95
C ARG A 213 7.41 6.74 -10.20
#